data_e3481a92aba6a2e44b107f6cf69f14bc
#
_entry.id   e3481a92aba6a2e44b107f6cf69f14bc
#
_cell.length_a   1.000
_cell.length_b   1.000
_cell.length_c   1.000
_cell.angle_alpha   90.00
_cell.angle_beta   90.00
_cell.angle_gamma   90.00
#
_symmetry.space_group_name_H-M   'P 1'
#
loop_
_entity.id
_entity.type
_entity.pdbx_description
1 polymer ?
#
loop_
_entity_poly.entity_id
_entity_poly.type
_entity_poly.pdbx_seq_one_letter_code
_entity_poly.pdbx_strand_id
1 'polypeptide(L)'
;MKDYEELYYEYRSKYYNACEQINACERMIASLQERRRATVNRINELNASNKKLKDAIGDLKKVLDREDNVSEKLTKVSQKMETASENFSAMVKASDVNNKSLTDVFSSEASSTKSAISNIFSTVKTRKANLEKRLEEQEKDLKQAKEELKDIDSSIRREKEERSDWQRTKNNSYNNMEYYKRKMEQEAY
;
A
#
# COMPACT_ATOMS: atom_id res chain seq x y z
N MET A 1 45.50 -16.04 44.12
CA MET A 1 45.13 -14.60 44.03
C MET A 1 45.55 -14.18 42.65
N LYS A 2 44.69 -13.54 41.81
CA LYS A 2 45.13 -13.03 40.50
C LYS A 2 46.06 -11.87 40.71
N ASP A 3 47.15 -11.81 39.96
CA ASP A 3 48.07 -10.71 39.94
C ASP A 3 47.39 -9.45 39.36
N TYR A 4 47.78 -8.24 39.81
CA TYR A 4 47.20 -7.01 39.34
C TYR A 4 47.44 -6.79 37.85
N GLU A 5 48.54 -7.31 37.31
CA GLU A 5 48.83 -7.30 35.89
C GLU A 5 47.81 -8.16 35.09
N GLU A 6 47.52 -9.35 35.57
CA GLU A 6 46.51 -10.24 34.94
C GLU A 6 45.13 -9.59 34.95
N LEU A 7 44.73 -8.97 36.07
CA LEU A 7 43.47 -8.23 36.19
C LEU A 7 43.39 -7.00 35.27
N TYR A 8 44.50 -6.27 35.14
CA TYR A 8 44.57 -5.13 34.21
C TYR A 8 44.32 -5.58 32.77
N TYR A 9 45.00 -6.61 32.31
CA TYR A 9 44.81 -7.11 30.95
C TYR A 9 43.43 -7.71 30.72
N GLU A 10 42.83 -8.37 31.72
CA GLU A 10 41.46 -8.86 31.66
C GLU A 10 40.47 -7.72 31.45
N TYR A 11 40.54 -6.65 32.22
CA TYR A 11 39.66 -5.48 32.10
C TYR A 11 39.93 -4.68 30.84
N ARG A 12 41.17 -4.61 30.40
CA ARG A 12 41.54 -4.01 29.10
C ARG A 12 40.87 -4.75 27.94
N SER A 13 40.91 -6.07 27.95
CA SER A 13 40.23 -6.88 26.94
C SER A 13 38.71 -6.66 26.95
N LYS A 14 38.08 -6.65 28.13
CA LYS A 14 36.66 -6.35 28.30
C LYS A 14 36.28 -4.96 27.79
N TYR A 15 37.13 -3.96 28.02
CA TYR A 15 36.94 -2.59 27.53
C TYR A 15 36.90 -2.55 25.98
N TYR A 16 37.90 -3.16 25.34
CA TYR A 16 37.95 -3.17 23.86
C TYR A 16 36.80 -3.95 23.25
N ASN A 17 36.48 -5.11 23.81
CA ASN A 17 35.30 -5.87 23.38
C ASN A 17 34.00 -5.04 23.50
N ALA A 18 33.81 -4.34 24.61
CA ALA A 18 32.65 -3.47 24.78
C ALA A 18 32.62 -2.33 23.74
N CYS A 19 33.77 -1.76 23.38
CA CYS A 19 33.84 -0.77 22.31
C CYS A 19 33.42 -1.34 20.94
N GLU A 20 33.86 -2.56 20.61
CA GLU A 20 33.48 -3.23 19.36
C GLU A 20 31.98 -3.52 19.31
N GLN A 21 31.38 -4.01 20.41
CA GLN A 21 29.96 -4.29 20.51
C GLN A 21 29.12 -2.99 20.38
N ILE A 22 29.55 -1.89 21.01
CA ILE A 22 28.89 -0.58 20.86
C ILE A 22 28.85 -0.19 19.36
N ASN A 23 30.01 -0.28 18.68
CA ASN A 23 30.09 0.05 17.25
C ASN A 23 29.23 -0.88 16.40
N ALA A 24 29.09 -2.16 16.77
CA ALA A 24 28.20 -3.10 16.09
C ALA A 24 26.72 -2.71 16.26
N CYS A 25 26.28 -2.42 17.49
CA CYS A 25 24.93 -1.93 17.76
C CYS A 25 24.64 -0.62 17.00
N GLU A 26 25.57 0.30 16.93
CA GLU A 26 25.39 1.58 16.21
C GLU A 26 25.20 1.36 14.70
N ARG A 27 25.99 0.49 14.09
CA ARG A 27 25.80 0.10 12.67
C ARG A 27 24.43 -0.57 12.45
N MET A 28 24.02 -1.46 13.34
CA MET A 28 22.70 -2.13 13.25
C MET A 28 21.57 -1.12 13.40
N ILE A 29 21.63 -0.21 14.36
CA ILE A 29 20.65 0.87 14.56
C ILE A 29 20.55 1.73 13.31
N ALA A 30 21.66 2.12 12.69
CA ALA A 30 21.66 2.93 11.47
C ALA A 30 20.98 2.20 10.31
N SER A 31 21.30 0.93 10.09
CA SER A 31 20.66 0.09 9.07
C SER A 31 19.15 -0.07 9.29
N LEU A 32 18.73 -0.33 10.53
CA LEU A 32 17.32 -0.45 10.90
C LEU A 32 16.56 0.88 10.71
N GLN A 33 17.20 2.02 10.99
CA GLN A 33 16.60 3.34 10.76
C GLN A 33 16.41 3.63 9.27
N GLU A 34 17.31 3.20 8.41
CA GLU A 34 17.17 3.32 6.96
C GLU A 34 15.99 2.45 6.46
N ARG A 35 15.94 1.18 6.88
CA ARG A 35 14.80 0.30 6.59
C ARG A 35 13.47 0.89 7.08
N ARG A 36 13.47 1.46 8.29
CA ARG A 36 12.29 2.16 8.84
C ARG A 36 11.80 3.27 7.92
N ARG A 37 12.71 4.11 7.42
CA ARG A 37 12.38 5.21 6.49
C ARG A 37 11.77 4.67 5.19
N ALA A 38 12.37 3.63 4.61
CA ALA A 38 11.85 2.99 3.40
C ALA A 38 10.44 2.41 3.61
N THR A 39 10.22 1.71 4.74
CA THR A 39 8.91 1.14 5.08
C THR A 39 7.85 2.22 5.31
N VAL A 40 8.18 3.33 5.99
CA VAL A 40 7.27 4.48 6.15
C VAL A 40 6.90 5.10 4.80
N ASN A 41 7.86 5.28 3.90
CA ASN A 41 7.58 5.78 2.55
C ASN A 41 6.64 4.84 1.79
N ARG A 42 6.89 3.53 1.83
CA ARG A 42 6.00 2.52 1.23
C ARG A 42 4.58 2.60 1.79
N ILE A 43 4.42 2.74 3.10
CA ILE A 43 3.11 2.92 3.75
C ILE A 43 2.40 4.16 3.22
N ASN A 44 3.10 5.28 3.07
CA ASN A 44 2.53 6.53 2.56
C ASN A 44 2.09 6.40 1.10
N GLU A 45 2.89 5.75 0.26
CA GLU A 45 2.56 5.48 -1.15
C GLU A 45 1.33 4.57 -1.27
N LEU A 46 1.26 3.50 -0.49
CA LEU A 46 0.11 2.59 -0.46
C LEU A 46 -1.16 3.32 0.01
N ASN A 47 -1.08 4.15 1.05
CA ASN A 47 -2.21 4.96 1.51
C ASN A 47 -2.72 5.92 0.42
N ALA A 48 -1.82 6.61 -0.26
CA ALA A 48 -2.17 7.52 -1.35
C ALA A 48 -2.80 6.78 -2.54
N SER A 49 -2.25 5.61 -2.90
CA SER A 49 -2.79 4.75 -3.96
C SER A 49 -4.17 4.20 -3.59
N ASN A 50 -4.35 3.70 -2.37
CA ASN A 50 -5.63 3.20 -1.88
C ASN A 50 -6.71 4.29 -1.88
N LYS A 51 -6.37 5.52 -1.53
CA LYS A 51 -7.30 6.65 -1.64
C LYS A 51 -7.76 6.85 -3.07
N LYS A 52 -6.83 6.92 -4.04
CA LYS A 52 -7.17 7.06 -5.46
C LYS A 52 -8.05 5.92 -5.99
N LEU A 53 -7.78 4.69 -5.56
CA LEU A 53 -8.60 3.54 -5.94
C LEU A 53 -10.02 3.64 -5.37
N LYS A 54 -10.16 4.02 -4.10
CA LYS A 54 -11.47 4.23 -3.46
C LYS A 54 -12.28 5.32 -4.15
N ASP A 55 -11.64 6.43 -4.49
CA ASP A 55 -12.29 7.53 -5.22
C ASP A 55 -12.76 7.05 -6.62
N ALA A 56 -11.90 6.36 -7.36
CA ALA A 56 -12.26 5.82 -8.68
C ALA A 56 -13.39 4.77 -8.62
N ILE A 57 -13.39 3.88 -7.63
CA ILE A 57 -14.47 2.92 -7.38
C ILE A 57 -15.78 3.66 -7.06
N GLY A 58 -15.71 4.72 -6.26
CA GLY A 58 -16.86 5.56 -5.94
C GLY A 58 -17.46 6.23 -7.18
N ASP A 59 -16.63 6.72 -8.08
CA ASP A 59 -17.09 7.35 -9.32
C ASP A 59 -17.72 6.32 -10.28
N LEU A 60 -17.12 5.13 -10.42
CA LEU A 60 -17.73 4.06 -11.20
C LEU A 60 -19.08 3.60 -10.61
N LYS A 61 -19.21 3.58 -9.28
CA LYS A 61 -20.49 3.28 -8.61
C LYS A 61 -21.55 4.30 -8.99
N LYS A 62 -21.24 5.60 -8.94
CA LYS A 62 -22.19 6.65 -9.37
C LYS A 62 -22.64 6.50 -10.82
N VAL A 63 -21.78 6.00 -11.71
CA VAL A 63 -22.16 5.69 -13.10
C VAL A 63 -23.12 4.51 -13.14
N LEU A 64 -22.84 3.44 -12.38
CA LEU A 64 -23.70 2.26 -12.31
C LEU A 64 -25.08 2.56 -11.70
N ASP A 65 -25.15 3.44 -10.73
CA ASP A 65 -26.40 3.87 -10.09
C ASP A 65 -27.37 4.56 -11.10
N ARG A 66 -26.87 4.94 -12.28
CA ARG A 66 -27.68 5.52 -13.37
C ARG A 66 -28.14 4.49 -14.41
N GLU A 67 -27.69 3.24 -14.32
CA GLU A 67 -27.97 2.19 -15.31
C GLU A 67 -29.47 1.98 -15.54
N ASP A 68 -30.25 1.85 -14.46
CA ASP A 68 -31.69 1.62 -14.54
C ASP A 68 -32.42 2.81 -15.19
N ASN A 69 -32.06 4.04 -14.82
CA ASN A 69 -32.67 5.24 -15.40
C ASN A 69 -32.35 5.37 -16.90
N VAL A 70 -31.13 5.06 -17.31
CA VAL A 70 -30.74 5.09 -18.73
C VAL A 70 -31.47 3.99 -19.50
N SER A 71 -31.56 2.79 -18.96
CA SER A 71 -32.27 1.66 -19.57
C SER A 71 -33.78 1.94 -19.74
N GLU A 72 -34.42 2.55 -18.72
CA GLU A 72 -35.80 2.98 -18.79
C GLU A 72 -36.05 4.04 -19.88
N LYS A 73 -35.17 5.07 -19.93
CA LYS A 73 -35.25 6.10 -20.97
C LYS A 73 -35.07 5.53 -22.38
N LEU A 74 -34.14 4.60 -22.55
CA LEU A 74 -33.93 3.93 -23.84
C LEU A 74 -35.15 3.13 -24.26
N THR A 75 -35.76 2.39 -23.35
CA THR A 75 -36.99 1.62 -23.62
C THR A 75 -38.10 2.57 -24.06
N LYS A 76 -38.30 3.71 -23.38
CA LYS A 76 -39.28 4.73 -23.75
C LYS A 76 -39.01 5.35 -25.15
N VAL A 77 -37.72 5.61 -25.46
CA VAL A 77 -37.32 6.11 -26.77
C VAL A 77 -37.59 5.07 -27.86
N SER A 78 -37.21 3.79 -27.64
CA SER A 78 -37.50 2.71 -28.58
C SER A 78 -39.00 2.55 -28.87
N GLN A 79 -39.85 2.57 -27.83
CA GLN A 79 -41.30 2.52 -27.99
C GLN A 79 -41.83 3.71 -28.78
N LYS A 80 -41.34 4.94 -28.52
CA LYS A 80 -41.75 6.10 -29.32
C LYS A 80 -41.30 6.02 -30.78
N MET A 81 -40.12 5.46 -31.04
CA MET A 81 -39.61 5.24 -32.39
C MET A 81 -40.46 4.19 -33.11
N GLU A 82 -40.83 3.08 -32.45
CA GLU A 82 -41.75 2.05 -32.99
C GLU A 82 -43.11 2.68 -33.34
N THR A 83 -43.74 3.42 -32.40
CA THR A 83 -45.01 4.09 -32.62
C THR A 83 -44.94 5.12 -33.78
N ALA A 84 -43.83 5.91 -33.83
CA ALA A 84 -43.61 6.85 -34.94
C ALA A 84 -43.45 6.14 -36.29
N SER A 85 -42.76 4.99 -36.30
CA SER A 85 -42.59 4.14 -37.48
C SER A 85 -43.90 3.50 -37.96
N GLU A 86 -44.72 3.02 -37.01
CA GLU A 86 -46.05 2.49 -37.34
C GLU A 86 -46.98 3.57 -37.92
N ASN A 87 -47.03 4.77 -37.30
CA ASN A 87 -47.79 5.90 -37.78
C ASN A 87 -47.34 6.36 -39.17
N PHE A 88 -46.01 6.44 -39.38
CA PHE A 88 -45.45 6.79 -40.68
C PHE A 88 -45.77 5.71 -41.72
N SER A 89 -45.69 4.41 -41.37
CA SER A 89 -46.06 3.30 -42.24
C SER A 89 -47.55 3.33 -42.62
N ALA A 90 -48.43 3.72 -41.68
CA ALA A 90 -49.86 3.89 -41.95
C ALA A 90 -50.10 5.08 -42.93
N MET A 91 -49.41 6.20 -42.77
CA MET A 91 -49.51 7.36 -43.68
C MET A 91 -49.00 7.03 -45.08
N VAL A 92 -47.97 6.25 -45.20
CA VAL A 92 -47.33 5.92 -46.47
C VAL A 92 -48.03 4.78 -47.19
N LYS A 93 -48.66 3.83 -46.51
CA LYS A 93 -49.57 2.86 -47.13
C LYS A 93 -50.69 3.55 -47.89
N ALA A 94 -51.06 4.75 -47.47
CA ALA A 94 -52.01 5.58 -48.18
C ALA A 94 -51.44 6.22 -49.44
N SER A 95 -50.10 6.19 -49.66
CA SER A 95 -49.43 6.88 -50.79
C SER A 95 -48.56 5.97 -51.68
N ASP A 96 -48.80 4.63 -51.68
CA ASP A 96 -48.11 3.64 -52.54
C ASP A 96 -46.56 3.60 -52.48
N VAL A 97 -45.94 4.14 -51.43
CA VAL A 97 -44.46 4.12 -51.24
C VAL A 97 -44.04 2.97 -50.35
N ASN A 98 -43.02 2.22 -50.76
CA ASN A 98 -42.55 1.03 -50.03
C ASN A 98 -41.72 1.43 -48.81
N ASN A 99 -42.25 1.26 -47.59
CA ASN A 99 -41.75 1.85 -46.36
C ASN A 99 -41.03 0.86 -45.42
N LYS A 100 -40.85 -0.39 -45.86
CA LYS A 100 -40.20 -1.41 -45.05
C LYS A 100 -38.80 -1.02 -44.62
N SER A 101 -38.10 -0.26 -45.46
CA SER A 101 -36.75 0.20 -45.27
C SER A 101 -36.56 1.15 -44.06
N LEU A 102 -37.49 2.07 -43.82
CA LEU A 102 -37.37 3.04 -42.71
C LEU A 102 -37.63 2.41 -41.33
N THR A 103 -38.64 1.54 -41.26
CA THR A 103 -38.97 0.79 -40.04
C THR A 103 -37.81 -0.10 -39.62
N ASP A 104 -37.22 -0.82 -40.60
CA ASP A 104 -36.06 -1.68 -40.34
C ASP A 104 -34.83 -0.89 -39.86
N VAL A 105 -34.60 0.29 -40.45
CA VAL A 105 -33.50 1.18 -39.99
C VAL A 105 -33.72 1.68 -38.57
N PHE A 106 -34.89 2.19 -38.22
CA PHE A 106 -35.18 2.66 -36.87
C PHE A 106 -35.10 1.54 -35.82
N SER A 107 -35.59 0.36 -36.09
CA SER A 107 -35.51 -0.78 -35.20
C SER A 107 -34.07 -1.27 -35.03
N SER A 108 -33.29 -1.29 -36.09
CA SER A 108 -31.87 -1.66 -36.07
C SER A 108 -31.04 -0.68 -35.25
N GLU A 109 -31.23 0.62 -35.45
CA GLU A 109 -30.52 1.67 -34.72
C GLU A 109 -30.86 1.69 -33.22
N ALA A 110 -32.13 1.51 -32.87
CA ALA A 110 -32.57 1.41 -31.49
C ALA A 110 -31.96 0.19 -30.78
N SER A 111 -31.92 -0.95 -31.44
CA SER A 111 -31.33 -2.20 -30.93
C SER A 111 -29.80 -2.06 -30.77
N SER A 112 -29.14 -1.49 -31.78
CA SER A 112 -27.71 -1.22 -31.76
C SER A 112 -27.32 -0.28 -30.61
N THR A 113 -28.03 0.80 -30.41
CA THR A 113 -27.83 1.75 -29.33
C THR A 113 -28.03 1.10 -27.94
N LYS A 114 -29.07 0.29 -27.77
CA LYS A 114 -29.32 -0.46 -26.53
C LYS A 114 -28.18 -1.42 -26.22
N SER A 115 -27.69 -2.15 -27.22
CA SER A 115 -26.58 -3.09 -27.08
C SER A 115 -25.28 -2.36 -26.73
N ALA A 116 -24.99 -1.23 -27.38
CA ALA A 116 -23.81 -0.43 -27.08
C ALA A 116 -23.81 0.08 -25.62
N ILE A 117 -24.93 0.59 -25.13
CA ILE A 117 -25.06 1.07 -23.75
C ILE A 117 -24.95 -0.09 -22.75
N SER A 118 -25.57 -1.25 -23.02
CA SER A 118 -25.41 -2.45 -22.17
C SER A 118 -23.94 -2.88 -22.10
N ASN A 119 -23.22 -2.85 -23.19
CA ASN A 119 -21.77 -3.14 -23.23
C ASN A 119 -20.94 -2.14 -22.42
N ILE A 120 -21.30 -0.86 -22.43
CA ILE A 120 -20.65 0.18 -21.61
C ILE A 120 -20.83 -0.16 -20.12
N PHE A 121 -22.06 -0.41 -19.65
CA PHE A 121 -22.29 -0.77 -18.25
C PHE A 121 -21.59 -2.06 -17.84
N SER A 122 -21.60 -3.09 -18.68
CA SER A 122 -20.85 -4.33 -18.47
C SER A 122 -19.34 -4.06 -18.31
N THR A 123 -18.77 -3.22 -19.16
CA THR A 123 -17.37 -2.81 -19.08
C THR A 123 -17.08 -2.04 -17.79
N VAL A 124 -17.98 -1.14 -17.37
CA VAL A 124 -17.85 -0.40 -16.10
C VAL A 124 -17.90 -1.35 -14.89
N LYS A 125 -18.82 -2.33 -14.89
CA LYS A 125 -18.91 -3.38 -13.86
C LYS A 125 -17.60 -4.17 -13.73
N THR A 126 -17.08 -4.63 -14.85
CA THR A 126 -15.81 -5.37 -14.90
C THR A 126 -14.65 -4.53 -14.39
N ARG A 127 -14.57 -3.27 -14.82
CA ARG A 127 -13.51 -2.36 -14.38
C ARG A 127 -13.60 -2.06 -12.88
N LYS A 128 -14.80 -1.86 -12.35
CA LYS A 128 -15.03 -1.68 -10.91
C LYS A 128 -14.55 -2.90 -10.12
N ALA A 129 -14.94 -4.12 -10.52
CA ALA A 129 -14.50 -5.36 -9.86
C ALA A 129 -12.97 -5.52 -9.86
N ASN A 130 -12.31 -5.19 -10.97
CA ASN A 130 -10.85 -5.23 -11.05
C ASN A 130 -10.18 -4.22 -10.12
N LEU A 131 -10.74 -3.01 -9.97
CA LEU A 131 -10.22 -2.01 -9.03
C LEU A 131 -10.46 -2.42 -7.57
N GLU A 132 -11.60 -3.03 -7.25
CA GLU A 132 -11.90 -3.58 -5.92
C GLU A 132 -10.91 -4.69 -5.53
N LYS A 133 -10.64 -5.61 -6.44
CA LYS A 133 -9.62 -6.66 -6.22
C LYS A 133 -8.23 -6.05 -5.97
N ARG A 134 -7.83 -5.09 -6.79
CA ARG A 134 -6.54 -4.38 -6.61
C ARG A 134 -6.47 -3.63 -5.28
N LEU A 135 -7.56 -3.02 -4.85
CA LEU A 135 -7.65 -2.35 -3.56
C LEU A 135 -7.46 -3.35 -2.41
N GLU A 136 -8.11 -4.51 -2.47
CA GLU A 136 -7.96 -5.57 -1.46
C GLU A 136 -6.51 -6.06 -1.36
N GLU A 137 -5.84 -6.28 -2.49
CA GLU A 137 -4.43 -6.67 -2.54
C GLU A 137 -3.53 -5.59 -1.89
N GLN A 138 -3.75 -4.32 -2.23
CA GLN A 138 -2.98 -3.21 -1.65
C GLN A 138 -3.28 -2.99 -0.16
N GLU A 139 -4.48 -3.26 0.32
CA GLU A 139 -4.81 -3.20 1.75
C GLU A 139 -4.12 -4.32 2.54
N LYS A 140 -3.94 -5.51 1.96
CA LYS A 140 -3.10 -6.58 2.54
C LYS A 140 -1.64 -6.16 2.63
N ASP A 141 -1.09 -5.58 1.55
CA ASP A 141 0.28 -5.08 1.53
C ASP A 141 0.51 -3.96 2.55
N LEU A 142 -0.46 -3.07 2.69
CA LEU A 142 -0.43 -1.99 3.69
C LEU A 142 -0.41 -2.55 5.12
N LYS A 143 -1.22 -3.57 5.40
CA LYS A 143 -1.23 -4.24 6.71
C LYS A 143 0.14 -4.87 6.99
N GLN A 144 0.69 -5.60 6.04
CA GLN A 144 2.00 -6.24 6.16
C GLN A 144 3.12 -5.21 6.39
N ALA A 145 3.13 -4.10 5.64
CA ALA A 145 4.11 -3.03 5.82
C ALA A 145 4.01 -2.37 7.21
N LYS A 146 2.81 -2.22 7.77
CA LYS A 146 2.61 -1.72 9.14
C LYS A 146 3.11 -2.70 10.20
N GLU A 147 2.96 -3.99 10.01
CA GLU A 147 3.52 -5.02 10.89
C GLU A 147 5.05 -5.01 10.82
N GLU A 148 5.62 -4.98 9.63
CA GLU A 148 7.07 -4.84 9.43
C GLU A 148 7.64 -3.59 10.14
N LEU A 149 6.94 -2.47 10.09
CA LEU A 149 7.36 -1.24 10.78
C LEU A 149 7.42 -1.43 12.31
N LYS A 150 6.45 -2.14 12.89
CA LYS A 150 6.46 -2.46 14.34
C LYS A 150 7.64 -3.34 14.73
N ASP A 151 7.96 -4.33 13.89
CA ASP A 151 9.09 -5.24 14.13
C ASP A 151 10.42 -4.49 14.04
N ILE A 152 10.57 -3.59 13.08
CA ILE A 152 11.72 -2.70 12.96
C ILE A 152 11.85 -1.79 14.20
N ASP A 153 10.77 -1.15 14.64
CA ASP A 153 10.77 -0.29 15.83
C ASP A 153 11.13 -1.07 17.10
N SER A 154 10.65 -2.30 17.23
CA SER A 154 11.01 -3.20 18.34
C SER A 154 12.48 -3.60 18.30
N SER A 155 13.01 -3.89 17.10
CA SER A 155 14.43 -4.20 16.91
C SER A 155 15.33 -3.02 17.23
N ILE A 156 14.96 -1.80 16.80
CA ILE A 156 15.71 -0.58 17.16
C ILE A 156 15.75 -0.36 18.68
N ARG A 157 14.63 -0.65 19.38
CA ARG A 157 14.60 -0.52 20.83
C ARG A 157 15.57 -1.49 21.49
N ARG A 158 15.53 -2.77 21.10
CA ARG A 158 16.41 -3.82 21.63
C ARG A 158 17.90 -3.47 21.42
N GLU A 159 18.26 -3.05 20.20
CA GLU A 159 19.64 -2.65 19.89
C GLU A 159 20.12 -1.44 20.72
N LYS A 160 19.23 -0.48 21.02
CA LYS A 160 19.54 0.65 21.90
C LYS A 160 19.74 0.23 23.34
N GLU A 161 18.94 -0.72 23.83
CA GLU A 161 19.10 -1.29 25.18
C GLU A 161 20.44 -2.03 25.29
N GLU A 162 20.74 -2.88 24.32
CA GLU A 162 22.00 -3.63 24.26
C GLU A 162 23.21 -2.69 24.17
N ARG A 163 23.17 -1.64 23.35
CA ARG A 163 24.19 -0.61 23.32
C ARG A 163 24.37 0.07 24.67
N SER A 164 23.29 0.35 25.40
CA SER A 164 23.36 0.92 26.74
C SER A 164 24.05 0.03 27.73
N ASP A 165 23.80 -1.28 27.68
CA ASP A 165 24.44 -2.26 28.57
C ASP A 165 25.93 -2.43 28.25
N TRP A 166 26.30 -2.44 26.98
CA TRP A 166 27.71 -2.39 26.57
C TRP A 166 28.40 -1.10 26.99
N GLN A 167 27.71 0.05 26.97
CA GLN A 167 28.26 1.31 27.47
C GLN A 167 28.54 1.25 28.97
N ARG A 168 27.69 0.59 29.78
CA ARG A 168 27.92 0.35 31.20
C ARG A 168 29.12 -0.56 31.38
N THR A 169 29.20 -1.67 30.63
CA THR A 169 30.33 -2.61 30.66
C THR A 169 31.65 -1.90 30.32
N LYS A 170 31.68 -1.07 29.29
CA LYS A 170 32.80 -0.27 28.88
C LYS A 170 33.27 0.63 30.01
N ASN A 171 32.36 1.39 30.63
CA ASN A 171 32.70 2.31 31.72
C ASN A 171 33.24 1.58 32.95
N ASN A 172 32.62 0.48 33.36
CA ASN A 172 33.06 -0.37 34.46
C ASN A 172 34.45 -0.96 34.19
N SER A 173 34.65 -1.48 32.98
CA SER A 173 35.95 -2.06 32.59
C SER A 173 37.06 -1.01 32.57
N TYR A 174 36.77 0.20 32.06
CA TYR A 174 37.70 1.29 32.10
C TYR A 174 38.14 1.69 33.53
N ASN A 175 37.15 1.84 34.42
CA ASN A 175 37.42 2.21 35.82
C ASN A 175 38.27 1.13 36.55
N ASN A 176 37.98 -0.15 36.33
CA ASN A 176 38.75 -1.25 36.89
C ASN A 176 40.16 -1.33 36.29
N MET A 177 40.31 -1.13 34.99
CA MET A 177 41.58 -1.09 34.30
C MET A 177 42.49 0.02 34.90
N GLU A 178 41.95 1.23 35.06
CA GLU A 178 42.69 2.35 35.69
C GLU A 178 43.04 2.09 37.16
N TYR A 179 42.14 1.43 37.91
CA TYR A 179 42.39 1.04 39.29
C TYR A 179 43.57 0.05 39.38
N TYR A 180 43.57 -1.01 38.57
CA TYR A 180 44.66 -2.01 38.61
C TYR A 180 45.98 -1.48 38.06
N LYS A 181 45.95 -0.59 37.10
CA LYS A 181 47.12 0.12 36.60
C LYS A 181 47.81 0.87 37.72
N ARG A 182 47.06 1.64 38.54
CA ARG A 182 47.60 2.36 39.70
C ARG A 182 48.18 1.43 40.77
N LYS A 183 47.54 0.25 40.97
CA LYS A 183 48.04 -0.76 41.90
C LYS A 183 49.38 -1.35 41.46
N MET A 184 49.51 -1.67 40.19
CA MET A 184 50.79 -2.11 39.61
C MET A 184 51.88 -1.06 39.77
N GLU A 185 51.58 0.21 39.52
CA GLU A 185 52.52 1.32 39.71
C GLU A 185 52.93 1.48 41.17
N GLN A 186 52.04 1.24 42.14
CA GLN A 186 52.33 1.29 43.58
C GLN A 186 53.19 0.12 44.08
N GLU A 187 53.10 -1.07 43.46
CA GLU A 187 53.92 -2.22 43.83
C GLU A 187 55.31 -2.19 43.18
N ALA A 188 55.53 -1.37 42.17
CA ALA A 188 56.79 -1.23 41.46
C ALA A 188 57.79 -0.26 42.19
N TYR A 189 57.31 0.37 43.26
CA TYR A 189 58.13 1.26 44.13
C TYR A 189 58.25 0.68 45.56
#